data_7c6f26e1a13a77622038640a4d288a49
#
_entry.id   7c6f26e1a13a77622038640a4d288a49
#
_cell.length_a   1.000
_cell.length_b   1.000
_cell.length_c   1.000
_cell.angle_alpha   90.00
_cell.angle_beta   90.00
_cell.angle_gamma   90.00
#
_symmetry.space_group_name_H-M   'P 1'
#
loop_
_entity.id
_entity.type
_entity.pdbx_description
1 polymer ?
#
loop_
_entity_poly.entity_id
_entity_poly.type
_entity_poly.pdbx_seq_one_letter_code
_entity_poly.pdbx_strand_id
1 'polypeptide(L)'
;MKLSAHPLWLVGFRPFFALACLSGLSLPILWALFFSGAIPAPATSFSTVQWHAHEMFFGFGWAVLGGFLLTSTKNWVKVRGYHGYALMFLVAAWLFERAGMWFEGVWPTFLFLISNNLFLGSIVAMLLWTLIRNRKGDFYPDNYFFLLILPVFLVAKNLMLSAEYAQIGWSMVLGLFRMAFLVMLERTLAQFMKGAFNVAILQNPVLDKAIKLLGLLLVFASLMPAQLSGGIALLLALLLAGR
;
A
#
# COMPACT_ATOMS: atom_id res chain seq x y z
N MET A 1 -20.54 21.53 -16.06
CA MET A 1 -19.34 21.45 -15.18
C MET A 1 -18.39 20.38 -15.78
N LYS A 2 -17.09 20.68 -15.95
CA LYS A 2 -16.14 19.67 -16.48
C LYS A 2 -16.04 18.54 -15.48
N LEU A 3 -16.13 17.29 -15.92
CA LEU A 3 -16.07 16.09 -15.07
C LEU A 3 -14.83 16.07 -14.15
N SER A 4 -13.67 16.54 -14.68
CA SER A 4 -12.41 16.64 -13.94
C SER A 4 -12.41 17.69 -12.82
N ALA A 5 -13.39 18.57 -12.77
CA ALA A 5 -13.55 19.60 -11.73
C ALA A 5 -14.54 19.17 -10.61
N HIS A 6 -15.11 17.96 -10.72
CA HIS A 6 -16.00 17.44 -9.68
C HIS A 6 -15.23 17.25 -8.36
N PRO A 7 -15.83 17.54 -7.19
CA PRO A 7 -15.19 17.44 -5.88
C PRO A 7 -14.48 16.11 -5.59
N LEU A 8 -14.96 15.01 -6.15
CA LEU A 8 -14.35 13.68 -6.02
C LEU A 8 -12.88 13.68 -6.51
N TRP A 9 -12.56 14.43 -7.57
CA TRP A 9 -11.26 14.43 -8.23
C TRP A 9 -10.29 15.54 -7.76
N LEU A 10 -10.61 16.22 -6.66
CA LEU A 10 -9.77 17.31 -6.17
C LEU A 10 -8.60 16.84 -5.31
N VAL A 11 -8.74 15.70 -4.61
CA VAL A 11 -7.73 15.19 -3.67
C VAL A 11 -7.74 13.67 -3.70
N GLY A 12 -6.56 13.05 -3.64
CA GLY A 12 -6.36 11.62 -3.81
C GLY A 12 -7.19 10.73 -2.87
N PHE A 13 -7.34 11.12 -1.60
CA PHE A 13 -8.09 10.27 -0.65
C PHE A 13 -9.57 10.09 -1.04
N ARG A 14 -10.21 11.09 -1.67
CA ARG A 14 -11.66 11.03 -1.95
C ARG A 14 -12.06 9.85 -2.84
N PRO A 15 -11.50 9.71 -4.07
CA PRO A 15 -11.86 8.57 -4.91
C PRO A 15 -11.35 7.25 -4.32
N PHE A 16 -10.14 7.23 -3.77
CA PHE A 16 -9.53 5.99 -3.31
C PHE A 16 -10.13 5.46 -2.01
N PHE A 17 -10.56 6.32 -1.08
CA PHE A 17 -11.29 5.85 0.11
C PHE A 17 -12.71 5.38 -0.25
N ALA A 18 -13.36 5.99 -1.24
CA ALA A 18 -14.62 5.46 -1.75
C ALA A 18 -14.42 4.04 -2.35
N LEU A 19 -13.36 3.83 -3.15
CA LEU A 19 -13.00 2.51 -3.65
C LEU A 19 -12.61 1.54 -2.54
N ALA A 20 -11.91 1.99 -1.51
CA ALA A 20 -11.57 1.19 -0.34
C ALA A 20 -12.82 0.74 0.42
N CYS A 21 -13.78 1.64 0.66
CA CYS A 21 -15.05 1.27 1.28
C CYS A 21 -15.82 0.23 0.44
N LEU A 22 -15.88 0.44 -0.88
CA LEU A 22 -16.53 -0.50 -1.80
C LEU A 22 -15.85 -1.87 -1.79
N SER A 23 -14.53 -1.91 -1.94
CA SER A 23 -13.77 -3.16 -1.96
C SER A 23 -13.74 -3.84 -0.58
N GLY A 24 -13.63 -3.07 0.50
CA GLY A 24 -13.68 -3.58 1.87
C GLY A 24 -15.03 -4.22 2.23
N LEU A 25 -16.11 -3.78 1.59
CA LEU A 25 -17.43 -4.43 1.71
C LEU A 25 -17.54 -5.63 0.77
N SER A 26 -17.21 -5.46 -0.52
CA SER A 26 -17.50 -6.47 -1.55
C SER A 26 -16.55 -7.66 -1.52
N LEU A 27 -15.24 -7.44 -1.29
CA LEU A 27 -14.25 -8.52 -1.38
C LEU A 27 -14.42 -9.60 -0.31
N PRO A 28 -14.69 -9.30 0.98
CA PRO A 28 -14.99 -10.32 1.98
C PRO A 28 -16.27 -11.11 1.66
N ILE A 29 -17.31 -10.45 1.13
CA ILE A 29 -18.53 -11.11 0.72
C ILE A 29 -18.26 -12.07 -0.46
N LEU A 30 -17.57 -11.60 -1.50
CA LEU A 30 -17.16 -12.44 -2.63
C LEU A 30 -16.33 -13.62 -2.18
N TRP A 31 -15.37 -13.39 -1.28
CA TRP A 31 -14.56 -14.45 -0.69
C TRP A 31 -15.41 -15.51 0.01
N ALA A 32 -16.38 -15.10 0.84
CA ALA A 32 -17.27 -16.02 1.54
C ALA A 32 -18.13 -16.83 0.56
N LEU A 33 -18.61 -16.20 -0.52
CA LEU A 33 -19.40 -16.87 -1.56
C LEU A 33 -18.56 -17.87 -2.37
N PHE A 34 -17.31 -17.56 -2.70
CA PHE A 34 -16.39 -18.50 -3.35
C PHE A 34 -16.05 -19.67 -2.44
N PHE A 35 -15.75 -19.39 -1.18
CA PHE A 35 -15.35 -20.40 -0.21
C PHE A 35 -16.49 -21.37 0.14
N SER A 36 -17.72 -20.88 0.16
CA SER A 36 -18.93 -21.71 0.36
C SER A 36 -19.37 -22.46 -0.90
N GLY A 37 -18.77 -22.20 -2.06
CA GLY A 37 -19.19 -22.76 -3.34
C GLY A 37 -20.50 -22.18 -3.89
N ALA A 38 -21.03 -21.11 -3.31
CA ALA A 38 -22.28 -20.47 -3.76
C ALA A 38 -22.13 -19.82 -5.13
N ILE A 39 -20.93 -19.36 -5.48
CA ILE A 39 -20.60 -18.85 -6.81
C ILE A 39 -19.26 -19.45 -7.27
N PRO A 40 -19.04 -19.60 -8.60
CA PRO A 40 -17.75 -20.06 -9.11
C PRO A 40 -16.63 -19.05 -8.81
N ALA A 41 -15.45 -19.57 -8.50
CA ALA A 41 -14.25 -18.72 -8.35
C ALA A 41 -13.89 -18.05 -9.68
N PRO A 42 -13.14 -16.92 -9.66
CA PRO A 42 -12.66 -16.28 -10.86
C PRO A 42 -11.87 -17.26 -11.75
N ALA A 43 -11.94 -17.06 -13.07
CA ALA A 43 -11.19 -17.86 -14.04
C ALA A 43 -9.72 -17.41 -14.06
N THR A 44 -8.95 -17.88 -13.08
CA THR A 44 -7.53 -17.52 -12.91
C THR A 44 -6.67 -18.78 -12.72
N SER A 45 -5.38 -18.67 -13.06
CA SER A 45 -4.36 -19.68 -12.75
C SER A 45 -3.96 -19.67 -11.26
N PHE A 46 -4.34 -18.61 -10.52
CA PHE A 46 -4.06 -18.47 -9.09
C PHE A 46 -5.03 -19.28 -8.23
N SER A 47 -4.56 -19.76 -7.09
CA SER A 47 -5.47 -20.29 -6.08
C SER A 47 -6.42 -19.19 -5.57
N THR A 48 -7.60 -19.58 -5.10
CA THR A 48 -8.59 -18.64 -4.53
C THR A 48 -8.00 -17.83 -3.37
N VAL A 49 -7.08 -18.45 -2.60
CA VAL A 49 -6.38 -17.79 -1.49
C VAL A 49 -5.40 -16.73 -2.00
N GLN A 50 -4.66 -17.02 -3.09
CA GLN A 50 -3.76 -16.02 -3.71
C GLN A 50 -4.56 -14.86 -4.30
N TRP A 51 -5.67 -15.15 -5.00
CA TRP A 51 -6.57 -14.13 -5.50
C TRP A 51 -7.09 -13.24 -4.36
N HIS A 52 -7.61 -13.85 -3.29
CA HIS A 52 -8.13 -13.10 -2.14
C HIS A 52 -7.05 -12.22 -1.50
N ALA A 53 -5.86 -12.75 -1.26
CA ALA A 53 -4.77 -11.97 -0.68
C ALA A 53 -4.34 -10.80 -1.58
N HIS A 54 -4.25 -11.02 -2.90
CA HIS A 54 -3.96 -9.95 -3.85
C HIS A 54 -5.01 -8.85 -3.76
N GLU A 55 -6.29 -9.20 -3.77
CA GLU A 55 -7.39 -8.24 -3.70
C GLU A 55 -7.42 -7.48 -2.37
N MET A 56 -7.12 -8.16 -1.26
CA MET A 56 -7.04 -7.50 0.06
C MET A 56 -5.86 -6.53 0.14
N PHE A 57 -4.69 -6.87 -0.37
CA PHE A 57 -3.52 -5.98 -0.32
C PHE A 57 -3.55 -4.90 -1.41
N PHE A 58 -3.79 -5.29 -2.66
CA PHE A 58 -3.66 -4.38 -3.82
C PHE A 58 -5.00 -3.81 -4.29
N GLY A 59 -6.10 -4.46 -3.97
CA GLY A 59 -7.44 -3.89 -4.12
C GLY A 59 -7.76 -2.93 -2.99
N PHE A 60 -8.05 -3.46 -1.81
CA PHE A 60 -8.43 -2.67 -0.65
C PHE A 60 -7.25 -1.89 -0.05
N GLY A 61 -6.18 -2.58 0.32
CA GLY A 61 -5.05 -2.00 1.05
C GLY A 61 -4.38 -0.85 0.31
N TRP A 62 -4.12 -1.00 -1.00
CA TRP A 62 -3.54 0.07 -1.81
C TRP A 62 -4.54 1.17 -2.16
N ALA A 63 -5.84 0.94 -2.17
CA ALA A 63 -6.82 2.02 -2.26
C ALA A 63 -6.72 2.92 -1.01
N VAL A 64 -6.59 2.34 0.20
CA VAL A 64 -6.37 3.12 1.43
C VAL A 64 -5.00 3.81 1.40
N LEU A 65 -3.93 3.04 1.26
CA LEU A 65 -2.55 3.53 1.35
C LEU A 65 -2.24 4.55 0.24
N GLY A 66 -2.62 4.25 -1.00
CA GLY A 66 -2.40 5.13 -2.15
C GLY A 66 -3.17 6.44 -2.03
N GLY A 67 -4.44 6.38 -1.63
CA GLY A 67 -5.27 7.57 -1.36
C GLY A 67 -4.67 8.46 -0.26
N PHE A 68 -4.18 7.83 0.82
CA PHE A 68 -3.47 8.53 1.88
C PHE A 68 -2.16 9.15 1.37
N LEU A 69 -1.30 8.40 0.71
CA LEU A 69 0.00 8.88 0.24
C LEU A 69 -0.13 10.01 -0.78
N LEU A 70 -1.05 9.91 -1.75
CA LEU A 70 -1.33 10.99 -2.70
C LEU A 70 -1.75 12.30 -2.01
N THR A 71 -2.43 12.19 -0.87
CA THR A 71 -2.88 13.34 -0.11
C THR A 71 -1.80 13.88 0.83
N SER A 72 -1.08 13.00 1.51
CA SER A 72 -0.09 13.37 2.52
C SER A 72 1.19 13.91 1.88
N THR A 73 1.65 13.29 0.79
CA THR A 73 2.89 13.69 0.11
C THR A 73 2.85 15.14 -0.36
N LYS A 74 1.70 15.60 -0.91
CA LYS A 74 1.57 17.01 -1.30
C LYS A 74 1.75 17.98 -0.14
N ASN A 75 1.29 17.58 1.06
CA ASN A 75 1.41 18.38 2.27
C ASN A 75 2.84 18.37 2.81
N TRP A 76 3.54 17.22 2.71
CA TRP A 76 4.92 17.08 3.17
C TRP A 76 5.90 17.96 2.40
N VAL A 77 5.69 18.08 1.07
CA VAL A 77 6.56 18.89 0.19
C VAL A 77 5.92 20.21 -0.26
N LYS A 78 4.78 20.58 0.32
CA LYS A 78 4.03 21.84 0.05
C LYS A 78 3.77 22.11 -1.43
N VAL A 79 3.30 21.12 -2.17
CA VAL A 79 2.93 21.28 -3.59
C VAL A 79 1.45 21.02 -3.80
N ARG A 80 0.94 21.48 -4.94
CA ARG A 80 -0.38 21.07 -5.40
C ARG A 80 -0.35 19.57 -5.73
N GLY A 81 -1.21 18.79 -5.06
CA GLY A 81 -1.31 17.34 -5.31
C GLY A 81 -1.96 17.01 -6.66
N TYR A 82 -1.86 15.75 -7.05
CA TYR A 82 -2.54 15.22 -8.22
C TYR A 82 -4.05 15.37 -8.09
N HIS A 83 -4.72 15.76 -9.17
CA HIS A 83 -6.15 16.05 -9.22
C HIS A 83 -6.70 15.84 -10.63
N GLY A 84 -8.01 15.85 -10.78
CA GLY A 84 -8.69 15.77 -12.08
C GLY A 84 -8.33 14.50 -12.84
N TYR A 85 -7.86 14.65 -14.09
CA TYR A 85 -7.55 13.54 -14.98
C TYR A 85 -6.50 12.57 -14.45
N ALA A 86 -5.54 13.03 -13.66
CA ALA A 86 -4.54 12.15 -13.05
C ALA A 86 -5.16 11.16 -12.07
N LEU A 87 -6.11 11.62 -11.23
CA LEU A 87 -6.84 10.74 -10.32
C LEU A 87 -7.82 9.83 -11.07
N MET A 88 -8.47 10.33 -12.12
CA MET A 88 -9.35 9.52 -12.97
C MET A 88 -8.57 8.38 -13.64
N PHE A 89 -7.38 8.67 -14.17
CA PHE A 89 -6.49 7.67 -14.74
C PHE A 89 -6.09 6.60 -13.71
N LEU A 90 -5.70 6.99 -12.50
CA LEU A 90 -5.33 6.04 -11.46
C LEU A 90 -6.52 5.16 -11.03
N VAL A 91 -7.72 5.73 -10.94
CA VAL A 91 -8.95 4.96 -10.65
C VAL A 91 -9.25 3.99 -11.79
N ALA A 92 -9.15 4.41 -13.05
CA ALA A 92 -9.34 3.54 -14.21
C ALA A 92 -8.29 2.40 -14.22
N ALA A 93 -7.03 2.70 -13.93
CA ALA A 93 -5.97 1.69 -13.82
C ALA A 93 -6.23 0.70 -12.66
N TRP A 94 -6.75 1.18 -11.53
CA TRP A 94 -7.15 0.33 -10.41
C TRP A 94 -8.30 -0.61 -10.80
N LEU A 95 -9.32 -0.11 -11.47
CA LEU A 95 -10.46 -0.93 -11.97
C LEU A 95 -9.98 -1.94 -13.01
N PHE A 96 -9.08 -1.54 -13.90
CA PHE A 96 -8.49 -2.40 -14.92
C PHE A 96 -7.71 -3.58 -14.30
N GLU A 97 -7.01 -3.33 -13.21
CA GLU A 97 -6.34 -4.39 -12.44
C GLU A 97 -7.35 -5.37 -11.82
N ARG A 98 -8.50 -4.88 -11.28
CA ARG A 98 -9.57 -5.77 -10.76
C ARG A 98 -10.14 -6.65 -11.86
N ALA A 99 -10.37 -6.08 -13.05
CA ALA A 99 -10.78 -6.87 -14.20
C ALA A 99 -9.71 -7.90 -14.61
N GLY A 100 -8.42 -7.51 -14.62
CA GLY A 100 -7.33 -8.43 -14.90
C GLY A 100 -7.26 -9.60 -13.93
N MET A 101 -7.42 -9.35 -12.64
CA MET A 101 -7.43 -10.39 -11.61
C MET A 101 -8.66 -11.31 -11.70
N TRP A 102 -9.76 -10.84 -12.30
CA TRP A 102 -10.96 -11.65 -12.51
C TRP A 102 -10.86 -12.54 -13.75
N PHE A 103 -10.22 -12.04 -14.81
CA PHE A 103 -10.17 -12.68 -16.14
C PHE A 103 -8.77 -13.16 -16.55
N GLU A 104 -7.83 -13.33 -15.61
CA GLU A 104 -6.44 -13.68 -15.91
C GLU A 104 -6.34 -14.94 -16.77
N GLY A 105 -7.09 -16.00 -16.45
CA GLY A 105 -7.07 -17.25 -17.21
C GLY A 105 -7.65 -17.17 -18.63
N VAL A 106 -8.30 -16.04 -18.98
CA VAL A 106 -8.90 -15.82 -20.31
C VAL A 106 -8.12 -14.77 -21.10
N TRP A 107 -7.49 -13.83 -20.41
CA TRP A 107 -6.75 -12.74 -21.06
C TRP A 107 -5.39 -13.19 -21.58
N PRO A 108 -4.90 -12.57 -22.68
CA PRO A 108 -3.51 -12.74 -23.09
C PRO A 108 -2.56 -12.29 -21.97
N THR A 109 -1.49 -13.05 -21.76
CA THR A 109 -0.53 -12.80 -20.66
C THR A 109 -0.02 -11.35 -20.60
N PHE A 110 0.27 -10.74 -21.78
CA PHE A 110 0.75 -9.35 -21.81
C PHE A 110 -0.30 -8.37 -21.30
N LEU A 111 -1.60 -8.61 -21.60
CA LEU A 111 -2.70 -7.75 -21.14
C LEU A 111 -2.87 -7.85 -19.62
N PHE A 112 -2.78 -9.06 -19.08
CA PHE A 112 -2.77 -9.28 -17.65
C PHE A 112 -1.59 -8.57 -16.97
N LEU A 113 -0.37 -8.71 -17.49
CA LEU A 113 0.82 -8.05 -16.94
C LEU A 113 0.67 -6.52 -16.92
N ILE A 114 0.12 -5.94 -17.98
CA ILE A 114 -0.16 -4.49 -18.03
C ILE A 114 -1.20 -4.13 -16.97
N SER A 115 -2.33 -4.82 -16.93
CA SER A 115 -3.40 -4.52 -15.96
C SER A 115 -2.90 -4.63 -14.53
N ASN A 116 -2.16 -5.68 -14.22
CA ASN A 116 -1.64 -5.94 -12.88
C ASN A 116 -0.61 -4.89 -12.40
N ASN A 117 0.17 -4.30 -13.31
CA ASN A 117 1.24 -3.37 -12.92
C ASN A 117 0.92 -1.90 -13.17
N LEU A 118 -0.10 -1.58 -13.99
CA LEU A 118 -0.40 -0.20 -14.41
C LEU A 118 -0.73 0.72 -13.24
N PHE A 119 -1.64 0.31 -12.37
CA PHE A 119 -2.04 1.13 -11.21
C PHE A 119 -0.88 1.37 -10.25
N LEU A 120 -0.29 0.28 -9.73
CA LEU A 120 0.76 0.38 -8.73
C LEU A 120 2.01 1.05 -9.29
N GLY A 121 2.41 0.74 -10.53
CA GLY A 121 3.54 1.37 -11.21
C GLY A 121 3.32 2.88 -11.39
N SER A 122 2.12 3.27 -11.84
CA SER A 122 1.80 4.69 -12.05
C SER A 122 1.78 5.48 -10.76
N ILE A 123 1.10 4.98 -9.71
CA ILE A 123 1.02 5.70 -8.42
C ILE A 123 2.38 5.79 -7.74
N VAL A 124 3.19 4.72 -7.79
CA VAL A 124 4.56 4.72 -7.28
C VAL A 124 5.42 5.73 -8.03
N ALA A 125 5.38 5.73 -9.37
CA ALA A 125 6.12 6.69 -10.19
C ALA A 125 5.72 8.15 -9.87
N MET A 126 4.43 8.43 -9.72
CA MET A 126 3.92 9.75 -9.39
C MET A 126 4.37 10.20 -7.99
N LEU A 127 4.35 9.32 -6.99
CA LEU A 127 4.80 9.62 -5.64
C LEU A 127 6.31 9.85 -5.59
N LEU A 128 7.10 8.98 -6.21
CA LEU A 128 8.55 9.12 -6.30
C LEU A 128 8.94 10.42 -7.01
N TRP A 129 8.31 10.72 -8.14
CA TRP A 129 8.52 11.98 -8.86
C TRP A 129 8.28 13.19 -7.98
N THR A 130 7.18 13.19 -7.23
CA THR A 130 6.83 14.29 -6.33
C THR A 130 7.86 14.48 -5.23
N LEU A 131 8.30 13.39 -4.58
CA LEU A 131 9.28 13.42 -3.50
C LEU A 131 10.67 13.84 -4.00
N ILE A 132 11.14 13.30 -5.12
CA ILE A 132 12.47 13.59 -5.67
C ILE A 132 12.54 15.03 -6.16
N ARG A 133 11.55 15.48 -6.94
CA ARG A 133 11.56 16.80 -7.53
C ARG A 133 11.45 17.93 -6.49
N ASN A 134 10.71 17.70 -5.42
CA ASN A 134 10.43 18.71 -4.39
C ASN A 134 11.21 18.49 -3.09
N ARG A 135 12.29 17.74 -3.15
CA ARG A 135 13.11 17.36 -2.00
C ARG A 135 13.57 18.54 -1.13
N LYS A 136 13.91 19.67 -1.75
CA LYS A 136 14.38 20.88 -1.03
C LYS A 136 13.31 21.51 -0.14
N GLY A 137 12.03 21.26 -0.42
CA GLY A 137 10.88 21.75 0.35
C GLY A 137 10.30 20.71 1.33
N ASP A 138 10.94 19.56 1.46
CA ASP A 138 10.43 18.47 2.28
C ASP A 138 10.65 18.76 3.78
N PHE A 139 9.56 18.71 4.55
CA PHE A 139 9.59 18.90 6.02
C PHE A 139 10.02 17.65 6.80
N TYR A 140 10.02 16.50 6.13
CA TYR A 140 10.32 15.22 6.76
C TYR A 140 11.53 14.56 6.09
N PRO A 141 12.73 14.65 6.71
CA PRO A 141 13.93 13.96 6.21
C PRO A 141 13.71 12.47 5.97
N ASP A 142 12.80 11.87 6.73
CA ASP A 142 12.47 10.45 6.67
C ASP A 142 11.71 10.02 5.41
N ASN A 143 11.29 10.97 4.55
CA ASN A 143 10.60 10.63 3.28
C ASN A 143 11.49 9.84 2.31
N TYR A 144 12.82 9.82 2.53
CA TYR A 144 13.72 8.89 1.82
C TYR A 144 13.31 7.43 1.96
N PHE A 145 12.71 7.08 3.07
CA PHE A 145 12.25 5.74 3.32
C PHE A 145 11.22 5.30 2.26
N PHE A 146 10.35 6.20 1.81
CA PHE A 146 9.39 5.92 0.74
C PHE A 146 10.05 5.69 -0.61
N LEU A 147 11.23 6.29 -0.87
CA LEU A 147 11.98 6.04 -2.11
C LEU A 147 12.44 4.58 -2.22
N LEU A 148 12.65 3.93 -1.08
CA LEU A 148 13.02 2.51 -1.02
C LEU A 148 11.79 1.61 -1.02
N ILE A 149 10.83 1.82 -0.11
CA ILE A 149 9.72 0.88 0.07
C ILE A 149 8.70 0.89 -1.07
N LEU A 150 8.47 2.01 -1.72
CA LEU A 150 7.48 2.07 -2.80
C LEU A 150 7.86 1.16 -3.99
N PRO A 151 9.09 1.15 -4.51
CA PRO A 151 9.49 0.19 -5.55
C PRO A 151 9.44 -1.27 -5.06
N VAL A 152 9.76 -1.53 -3.78
CA VAL A 152 9.72 -2.89 -3.23
C VAL A 152 8.29 -3.46 -3.22
N PHE A 153 7.26 -2.63 -3.11
CA PHE A 153 5.87 -3.09 -3.28
C PHE A 153 5.60 -3.68 -4.68
N LEU A 154 6.19 -3.10 -5.75
CA LEU A 154 6.06 -3.64 -7.11
C LEU A 154 6.72 -5.02 -7.22
N VAL A 155 7.91 -5.17 -6.65
CA VAL A 155 8.62 -6.45 -6.62
C VAL A 155 7.81 -7.48 -5.82
N ALA A 156 7.41 -7.15 -4.60
CA ALA A 156 6.68 -8.05 -3.71
C ALA A 156 5.34 -8.50 -4.32
N LYS A 157 4.63 -7.59 -5.02
CA LYS A 157 3.39 -7.90 -5.73
C LYS A 157 3.59 -8.97 -6.81
N ASN A 158 4.60 -8.80 -7.65
CA ASN A 158 4.86 -9.75 -8.73
C ASN A 158 5.38 -11.09 -8.18
N LEU A 159 6.20 -11.09 -7.12
CA LEU A 159 6.60 -12.32 -6.43
C LEU A 159 5.40 -13.06 -5.82
N MET A 160 4.45 -12.33 -5.24
CA MET A 160 3.25 -12.93 -4.64
C MET A 160 2.38 -13.70 -5.65
N LEU A 161 2.39 -13.29 -6.91
CA LEU A 161 1.67 -13.97 -7.99
C LEU A 161 2.51 -15.05 -8.70
N SER A 162 3.80 -15.16 -8.40
CA SER A 162 4.67 -16.20 -8.95
C SER A 162 4.38 -17.55 -8.30
N ALA A 163 4.39 -18.63 -9.08
CA ALA A 163 4.22 -19.98 -8.55
C ALA A 163 5.37 -20.39 -7.61
N GLU A 164 6.60 -19.96 -7.90
CA GLU A 164 7.81 -20.35 -7.17
C GLU A 164 8.06 -19.47 -5.93
N TYR A 165 7.81 -18.15 -6.05
CA TYR A 165 8.19 -17.16 -5.03
C TYR A 165 7.01 -16.59 -4.25
N ALA A 166 5.81 -17.16 -4.38
CA ALA A 166 4.58 -16.65 -3.76
C ALA A 166 4.73 -16.40 -2.25
N GLN A 167 5.32 -17.34 -1.52
CA GLN A 167 5.51 -17.23 -0.07
C GLN A 167 6.43 -16.06 0.32
N ILE A 168 7.49 -15.82 -0.47
CA ILE A 168 8.39 -14.68 -0.27
C ILE A 168 7.62 -13.38 -0.52
N GLY A 169 6.89 -13.31 -1.65
CA GLY A 169 6.07 -12.17 -2.00
C GLY A 169 5.04 -11.83 -0.92
N TRP A 170 4.33 -12.82 -0.36
CA TRP A 170 3.36 -12.63 0.72
C TRP A 170 3.99 -12.06 1.97
N SER A 171 5.11 -12.62 2.41
CA SER A 171 5.85 -12.14 3.57
C SER A 171 6.30 -10.70 3.39
N MET A 172 6.84 -10.37 2.19
CA MET A 172 7.28 -9.03 1.85
C MET A 172 6.11 -8.03 1.85
N VAL A 173 4.98 -8.36 1.20
CA VAL A 173 3.79 -7.49 1.16
C VAL A 173 3.29 -7.21 2.57
N LEU A 174 3.15 -8.24 3.40
CA LEU A 174 2.72 -8.09 4.79
C LEU A 174 3.70 -7.21 5.59
N GLY A 175 5.01 -7.42 5.41
CA GLY A 175 6.06 -6.60 6.02
C GLY A 175 5.98 -5.14 5.59
N LEU A 176 5.78 -4.87 4.29
CA LEU A 176 5.65 -3.53 3.73
C LEU A 176 4.41 -2.80 4.26
N PHE A 177 3.27 -3.47 4.38
CA PHE A 177 2.08 -2.88 5.00
C PHE A 177 2.29 -2.58 6.48
N ARG A 178 2.93 -3.47 7.24
CA ARG A 178 3.33 -3.20 8.64
C ARG A 178 4.20 -1.95 8.73
N MET A 179 5.19 -1.82 7.82
CA MET A 179 6.03 -0.64 7.76
C MET A 179 5.26 0.62 7.43
N ALA A 180 4.35 0.59 6.46
CA ALA A 180 3.49 1.71 6.15
C ALA A 180 2.66 2.14 7.38
N PHE A 181 2.09 1.18 8.11
CA PHE A 181 1.37 1.45 9.36
C PHE A 181 2.27 2.09 10.43
N LEU A 182 3.49 1.57 10.67
CA LEU A 182 4.42 2.13 11.65
C LEU A 182 4.76 3.59 11.35
N VAL A 183 5.09 3.91 10.08
CA VAL A 183 5.39 5.27 9.66
C VAL A 183 4.18 6.19 9.74
N MET A 184 3.00 5.68 9.36
CA MET A 184 1.75 6.46 9.45
C MET A 184 1.37 6.75 10.89
N LEU A 185 1.43 5.75 11.77
CA LEU A 185 1.13 5.92 13.20
C LEU A 185 2.09 6.92 13.86
N GLU A 186 3.39 6.82 13.57
CA GLU A 186 4.38 7.76 14.11
C GLU A 186 4.02 9.22 13.78
N ARG A 187 3.61 9.48 12.53
CA ARG A 187 3.32 10.84 12.06
C ARG A 187 1.93 11.34 12.45
N THR A 188 0.91 10.50 12.25
CA THR A 188 -0.47 10.90 12.45
C THR A 188 -0.89 10.83 13.91
N LEU A 189 -0.50 9.77 14.64
CA LEU A 189 -0.87 9.60 16.04
C LEU A 189 -0.35 10.76 16.89
N ALA A 190 0.91 11.17 16.69
CA ALA A 190 1.49 12.31 17.42
C ALA A 190 0.72 13.61 17.18
N GLN A 191 0.28 13.85 15.95
CA GLN A 191 -0.53 15.04 15.61
C GLN A 191 -1.92 14.97 16.22
N PHE A 192 -2.59 13.82 16.17
CA PHE A 192 -3.92 13.62 16.76
C PHE A 192 -3.90 13.74 18.28
N MET A 193 -2.93 13.11 18.95
CA MET A 193 -2.81 13.17 20.40
C MET A 193 -2.56 14.59 20.88
N LYS A 194 -1.68 15.34 20.20
CA LYS A 194 -1.45 16.75 20.51
C LYS A 194 -2.70 17.60 20.27
N GLY A 195 -3.43 17.39 19.17
CA GLY A 195 -4.59 18.19 18.80
C GLY A 195 -5.84 17.88 19.65
N ALA A 196 -6.10 16.60 19.95
CA ALA A 196 -7.32 16.18 20.66
C ALA A 196 -7.17 16.17 22.18
N PHE A 197 -6.00 15.81 22.71
CA PHE A 197 -5.78 15.58 24.14
C PHE A 197 -4.72 16.47 24.75
N ASN A 198 -4.07 17.33 23.95
CA ASN A 198 -2.94 18.17 24.35
C ASN A 198 -1.78 17.39 25.02
N VAL A 199 -1.63 16.12 24.64
CA VAL A 199 -0.56 15.23 25.12
C VAL A 199 0.54 15.18 24.08
N ALA A 200 1.80 15.42 24.51
CA ALA A 200 2.97 15.23 23.69
C ALA A 200 3.44 13.77 23.78
N ILE A 201 3.42 13.06 22.66
CA ILE A 201 4.04 11.73 22.58
C ILE A 201 5.56 11.90 22.58
N LEU A 202 6.25 11.04 23.33
CA LEU A 202 7.70 11.01 23.37
C LEU A 202 8.26 10.74 21.95
N GLN A 203 8.95 11.73 21.41
CA GLN A 203 9.66 11.60 20.14
C GLN A 203 11.15 11.42 20.42
N ASN A 204 11.66 10.22 20.15
CA ASN A 204 13.09 9.93 20.26
C ASN A 204 13.61 9.54 18.86
N PRO A 205 14.41 10.39 18.20
CA PRO A 205 14.90 10.14 16.84
C PRO A 205 15.71 8.84 16.69
N VAL A 206 16.40 8.42 17.74
CA VAL A 206 17.18 7.16 17.73
C VAL A 206 16.26 5.97 17.78
N LEU A 207 15.25 5.99 18.68
CA LEU A 207 14.24 4.94 18.81
C LEU A 207 13.42 4.82 17.52
N ASP A 208 13.00 5.96 16.96
CA ASP A 208 12.21 6.00 15.72
C ASP A 208 12.98 5.42 14.52
N LYS A 209 14.28 5.73 14.42
CA LYS A 209 15.16 5.13 13.39
C LYS A 209 15.36 3.63 13.61
N ALA A 210 15.55 3.19 14.84
CA ALA A 210 15.71 1.78 15.18
C ALA A 210 14.44 0.98 14.83
N ILE A 211 13.25 1.47 15.19
CA ILE A 211 11.95 0.87 14.85
C ILE A 211 11.80 0.75 13.32
N LYS A 212 12.10 1.80 12.57
CA LYS A 212 12.02 1.78 11.10
C LYS A 212 13.00 0.80 10.48
N LEU A 213 14.23 0.74 10.98
CA LEU A 213 15.25 -0.19 10.49
C LEU A 213 14.85 -1.66 10.75
N LEU A 214 14.45 -1.98 11.97
CA LEU A 214 14.01 -3.33 12.33
C LEU A 214 12.77 -3.73 11.54
N GLY A 215 11.81 -2.83 11.38
CA GLY A 215 10.63 -3.08 10.54
C GLY A 215 11.01 -3.32 9.08
N LEU A 216 11.98 -2.57 8.52
CA LEU A 216 12.49 -2.79 7.17
C LEU A 216 13.17 -4.14 7.02
N LEU A 217 13.98 -4.55 8.00
CA LEU A 217 14.60 -5.87 8.00
C LEU A 217 13.54 -6.99 7.99
N LEU A 218 12.45 -6.82 8.73
CA LEU A 218 11.34 -7.77 8.76
C LEU A 218 10.54 -7.85 7.45
N VAL A 219 10.65 -6.90 6.53
CA VAL A 219 10.10 -7.06 5.17
C VAL A 219 10.72 -8.27 4.48
N PHE A 220 11.98 -8.56 4.76
CA PHE A 220 12.73 -9.68 4.19
C PHE A 220 12.82 -10.89 5.13
N ALA A 221 11.91 -10.99 6.10
CA ALA A 221 11.93 -12.04 7.13
C ALA A 221 11.92 -13.47 6.54
N SER A 222 11.22 -13.68 5.41
CA SER A 222 11.18 -14.99 4.72
C SER A 222 12.51 -15.44 4.10
N LEU A 223 13.45 -14.50 3.93
CA LEU A 223 14.81 -14.78 3.43
C LEU A 223 15.81 -15.02 4.57
N MET A 224 15.38 -14.91 5.82
CA MET A 224 16.22 -15.05 7.01
C MET A 224 15.90 -16.34 7.77
N PRO A 225 16.86 -16.89 8.53
CA PRO A 225 16.57 -17.95 9.50
C PRO A 225 15.47 -17.52 10.49
N ALA A 226 14.58 -18.46 10.84
CA ALA A 226 13.44 -18.17 11.71
C ALA A 226 13.84 -17.60 13.08
N GLN A 227 14.97 -18.05 13.63
CA GLN A 227 15.51 -17.55 14.91
C GLN A 227 15.90 -16.06 14.81
N LEU A 228 16.53 -15.66 13.69
CA LEU A 228 16.94 -14.29 13.47
C LEU A 228 15.73 -13.37 13.26
N SER A 229 14.79 -13.75 12.40
CA SER A 229 13.57 -12.96 12.16
C SER A 229 12.70 -12.88 13.42
N GLY A 230 12.61 -13.96 14.21
CA GLY A 230 11.93 -13.97 15.51
C GLY A 230 12.59 -13.04 16.54
N GLY A 231 13.91 -13.05 16.63
CA GLY A 231 14.67 -12.13 17.49
C GLY A 231 14.47 -10.66 17.12
N ILE A 232 14.51 -10.35 15.82
CA ILE A 232 14.23 -8.98 15.32
C ILE A 232 12.80 -8.56 15.64
N ALA A 233 11.82 -9.46 15.45
CA ALA A 233 10.41 -9.18 15.75
C ALA A 233 10.18 -8.93 17.25
N LEU A 234 10.81 -9.71 18.12
CA LEU A 234 10.75 -9.52 19.57
C LEU A 234 11.37 -8.18 19.97
N LEU A 235 12.55 -7.86 19.45
CA LEU A 235 13.18 -6.57 19.73
C LEU A 235 12.32 -5.39 19.27
N LEU A 236 11.74 -5.46 18.06
CA LEU A 236 10.81 -4.47 17.57
C LEU A 236 9.59 -4.32 18.48
N ALA A 237 9.01 -5.42 18.95
CA ALA A 237 7.86 -5.40 19.87
C ALA A 237 8.21 -4.72 21.20
N LEU A 238 9.38 -5.01 21.77
CA LEU A 238 9.86 -4.38 23.00
C LEU A 238 10.08 -2.87 22.84
N LEU A 239 10.68 -2.44 21.71
CA LEU A 239 10.87 -1.02 21.41
C LEU A 239 9.53 -0.28 21.23
N LEU A 240 8.54 -0.93 20.59
CA LEU A 240 7.20 -0.37 20.43
C LEU A 240 6.45 -0.27 21.75
N ALA A 241 6.61 -1.26 22.65
CA ALA A 241 5.99 -1.26 23.97
C ALA A 241 6.61 -0.18 24.92
N GLY A 242 7.89 0.13 24.72
CA GLY A 242 8.59 1.16 25.49
C GLY A 242 8.38 2.59 24.99
N ARG A 243 7.67 2.78 23.87
CA ARG A 243 7.38 4.08 23.25
C ARG A 243 6.06 4.66 23.75
#